data_569c8723fa8d141c32b2a9e582f88f7c
#
_entry.id   569c8723fa8d141c32b2a9e582f88f7c
#
_cell.length_a   1.000
_cell.length_b   1.000
_cell.length_c   1.000
_cell.angle_alpha   90.00
_cell.angle_beta   90.00
_cell.angle_gamma   90.00
#
_symmetry.space_group_name_H-M   'P 1'
#
loop_
_entity.id
_entity.type
_entity.pdbx_description
1 polymer ?
#
loop_
_entity_poly.entity_id
_entity_poly.type
_entity_poly.pdbx_seq_one_letter_code
_entity_poly.pdbx_strand_id
1 'polypeptide(L)'
;MFSSLSKALLVLATALGANAAQSTLQQQTGNWGSNPTNVGFYYYKPLNLPANPAVVVAMHYCSGTAQAFFTGTQYANLADTYKYIVIYPNAPDSGGCWDVHTTATLTHNGGGDSIAIANMVRFAISSWGVDASRVYMTGLSSGAMMTNVLAGAYPDLFTAGSAFAGVPYGCFAGPDMWNTACATGQITMTPQEWVSSTTLS
;
A
#
# COMPACT_ATOMS: atom_id res chain seq x y z
N MET A 1 -66.72 35.55 -21.14
CA MET A 1 -66.24 34.16 -20.91
C MET A 1 -64.77 34.12 -21.27
N PHE A 2 -63.89 34.26 -20.28
CA PHE A 2 -62.45 34.19 -20.49
C PHE A 2 -61.94 32.90 -19.84
N SER A 3 -61.47 31.98 -20.67
CA SER A 3 -60.82 30.70 -20.21
C SER A 3 -59.35 30.97 -19.90
N SER A 4 -59.02 30.83 -18.66
CA SER A 4 -57.61 30.90 -18.17
C SER A 4 -56.95 29.53 -18.32
N LEU A 5 -56.02 29.40 -19.27
CA LEU A 5 -55.14 28.24 -19.37
C LEU A 5 -53.94 28.41 -18.42
N SER A 6 -53.97 27.76 -17.29
CA SER A 6 -52.82 27.66 -16.40
C SER A 6 -51.81 26.69 -17.02
N LYS A 7 -50.67 27.21 -17.48
CA LYS A 7 -49.50 26.40 -17.87
C LYS A 7 -48.76 25.98 -16.62
N ALA A 8 -48.92 24.72 -16.25
CA ALA A 8 -48.06 24.11 -15.22
C ALA A 8 -46.67 23.91 -15.79
N LEU A 9 -45.69 24.65 -15.27
CA LEU A 9 -44.28 24.46 -15.56
C LEU A 9 -43.74 23.32 -14.71
N LEU A 10 -43.52 22.14 -15.32
CA LEU A 10 -42.90 21.00 -14.68
C LEU A 10 -41.38 21.27 -14.61
N VAL A 11 -40.89 21.70 -13.46
CA VAL A 11 -39.45 21.81 -13.19
C VAL A 11 -38.94 20.42 -12.91
N LEU A 12 -38.27 19.83 -13.90
CA LEU A 12 -37.52 18.56 -13.72
C LEU A 12 -36.25 18.90 -12.94
N ALA A 13 -36.28 18.74 -11.63
CA ALA A 13 -35.07 18.77 -10.81
C ALA A 13 -34.25 17.52 -11.09
N THR A 14 -33.27 17.63 -11.98
CA THR A 14 -32.19 16.62 -12.07
C THR A 14 -31.37 16.73 -10.79
N ALA A 15 -31.63 15.82 -9.87
CA ALA A 15 -30.73 15.59 -8.74
C ALA A 15 -29.39 15.09 -9.31
N LEU A 16 -28.46 16.00 -9.49
CA LEU A 16 -27.03 15.68 -9.59
C LEU A 16 -26.65 15.07 -8.25
N GLY A 17 -26.70 13.75 -8.16
CA GLY A 17 -26.12 13.02 -7.04
C GLY A 17 -24.65 13.41 -6.96
N ALA A 18 -24.33 14.33 -6.06
CA ALA A 18 -22.96 14.52 -5.61
C ALA A 18 -22.56 13.19 -4.96
N ASN A 19 -21.85 12.35 -5.72
CA ASN A 19 -21.17 11.22 -5.14
C ASN A 19 -20.13 11.78 -4.17
N ALA A 20 -20.46 11.80 -2.87
CA ALA A 20 -19.51 12.13 -1.84
C ALA A 20 -18.31 11.19 -2.00
N ALA A 21 -17.09 11.75 -2.01
CA ALA A 21 -15.88 10.94 -2.00
C ALA A 21 -15.99 9.90 -0.89
N GLN A 22 -15.51 8.69 -1.11
CA GLN A 22 -15.43 7.69 -0.05
C GLN A 22 -14.50 8.26 1.02
N SER A 23 -15.04 8.76 2.12
CA SER A 23 -14.25 9.39 3.19
C SER A 23 -13.63 8.39 4.16
N THR A 24 -13.77 7.09 3.91
CA THR A 24 -13.43 6.03 4.85
C THR A 24 -12.50 5.01 4.22
N LEU A 25 -11.55 4.55 5.03
CA LEU A 25 -10.72 3.38 4.72
C LEU A 25 -11.61 2.14 4.61
N GLN A 26 -11.43 1.36 3.54
CA GLN A 26 -12.14 0.12 3.28
C GLN A 26 -11.27 -1.08 3.63
N GLN A 27 -11.87 -2.18 4.09
CA GLN A 27 -11.15 -3.46 4.27
C GLN A 27 -11.53 -4.43 3.15
N GLN A 28 -10.52 -5.02 2.51
CA GLN A 28 -10.70 -6.12 1.58
C GLN A 28 -10.83 -7.42 2.39
N THR A 29 -11.97 -8.08 2.23
CA THR A 29 -12.24 -9.39 2.82
C THR A 29 -12.27 -10.47 1.74
N GLY A 30 -12.29 -11.74 2.14
CA GLY A 30 -12.32 -12.89 1.22
C GLY A 30 -10.91 -13.31 0.77
N ASN A 31 -10.87 -14.11 -0.29
CA ASN A 31 -9.60 -14.64 -0.81
C ASN A 31 -8.97 -13.66 -1.82
N TRP A 32 -7.79 -13.16 -1.50
CA TRP A 32 -6.98 -12.28 -2.35
C TRP A 32 -5.55 -12.81 -2.55
N GLY A 33 -5.31 -14.08 -2.21
CA GLY A 33 -4.02 -14.75 -2.36
C GLY A 33 -3.44 -15.25 -1.04
N SER A 34 -2.23 -15.77 -1.09
CA SER A 34 -1.51 -16.26 0.10
C SER A 34 -1.24 -15.11 1.07
N ASN A 35 -1.61 -15.31 2.34
CA ASN A 35 -1.40 -14.39 3.44
C ASN A 35 -1.03 -15.18 4.70
N PRO A 36 0.19 -15.70 4.78
CA PRO A 36 0.57 -16.64 5.83
C PRO A 36 0.69 -16.00 7.21
N THR A 37 0.90 -14.70 7.27
CA THR A 37 1.10 -13.96 8.52
C THR A 37 -0.13 -13.15 8.96
N ASN A 38 -1.22 -13.19 8.19
CA ASN A 38 -2.44 -12.43 8.47
C ASN A 38 -2.29 -10.91 8.37
N VAL A 39 -1.53 -10.41 7.42
CA VAL A 39 -1.47 -8.97 7.09
C VAL A 39 -2.88 -8.49 6.72
N GLY A 40 -3.33 -7.42 7.35
CA GLY A 40 -4.63 -6.82 7.03
C GLY A 40 -4.59 -6.08 5.69
N PHE A 41 -5.60 -6.29 4.83
CA PHE A 41 -5.70 -5.61 3.55
C PHE A 41 -6.71 -4.47 3.64
N TYR A 42 -6.22 -3.24 3.72
CA TYR A 42 -7.05 -2.04 3.68
C TYR A 42 -6.71 -1.21 2.46
N TYR A 43 -7.69 -0.41 1.99
CA TYR A 43 -7.50 0.39 0.78
C TYR A 43 -8.39 1.63 0.77
N TYR A 44 -8.00 2.59 -0.05
CA TYR A 44 -8.79 3.75 -0.41
C TYR A 44 -8.89 3.86 -1.94
N LYS A 45 -10.11 3.93 -2.44
CA LYS A 45 -10.41 4.11 -3.87
C LYS A 45 -11.18 5.40 -4.09
N PRO A 46 -10.59 6.40 -4.74
CA PRO A 46 -11.32 7.60 -5.15
C PRO A 46 -12.49 7.29 -6.07
N LEU A 47 -13.45 8.18 -6.07
CA LEU A 47 -14.51 8.18 -7.11
C LEU A 47 -13.93 8.60 -8.47
N ASN A 48 -14.54 8.10 -9.54
CA ASN A 48 -14.18 8.45 -10.91
C ASN A 48 -12.71 8.16 -11.26
N LEU A 49 -12.25 6.97 -10.90
CA LEU A 49 -10.94 6.47 -11.33
C LEU A 49 -10.89 6.30 -12.87
N PRO A 50 -9.73 6.51 -13.52
CA PRO A 50 -9.53 6.13 -14.91
C PRO A 50 -9.63 4.61 -15.09
N ALA A 51 -9.71 4.13 -16.34
CA ALA A 51 -9.87 2.72 -16.65
C ALA A 51 -8.74 1.85 -16.09
N ASN A 52 -7.50 2.32 -16.11
CA ASN A 52 -6.34 1.61 -15.58
C ASN A 52 -5.60 2.52 -14.59
N PRO A 53 -6.09 2.66 -13.33
CA PRO A 53 -5.49 3.55 -12.36
C PRO A 53 -4.12 3.05 -11.91
N ALA A 54 -3.25 3.97 -11.48
CA ALA A 54 -2.06 3.61 -10.71
C ALA A 54 -2.45 3.15 -9.29
N VAL A 55 -1.52 2.48 -8.61
CA VAL A 55 -1.65 2.13 -7.20
C VAL A 55 -0.40 2.54 -6.41
N VAL A 56 -0.62 3.02 -5.20
CA VAL A 56 0.43 3.28 -4.20
C VAL A 56 0.18 2.38 -2.99
N VAL A 57 1.17 1.58 -2.61
CA VAL A 57 1.16 0.84 -1.35
C VAL A 57 1.83 1.69 -0.28
N ALA A 58 1.08 2.05 0.75
CA ALA A 58 1.50 2.97 1.82
C ALA A 58 1.59 2.23 3.16
N MET A 59 2.80 1.95 3.63
CA MET A 59 3.09 1.10 4.79
C MET A 59 3.40 1.92 6.04
N HIS A 60 2.66 1.64 7.12
CA HIS A 60 2.80 2.34 8.40
C HIS A 60 4.08 1.95 9.16
N TYR A 61 4.43 2.73 10.17
CA TYR A 61 5.54 2.55 11.10
C TYR A 61 5.20 1.55 12.22
N CYS A 62 6.18 1.11 13.02
CA CYS A 62 5.94 0.32 14.25
C CYS A 62 4.94 1.05 15.17
N SER A 63 4.12 0.30 15.86
CA SER A 63 2.98 0.79 16.65
C SER A 63 1.90 1.56 15.86
N GLY A 64 2.07 1.65 14.54
CA GLY A 64 1.07 2.21 13.64
C GLY A 64 0.01 1.18 13.22
N THR A 65 -0.95 1.65 12.47
CA THR A 65 -1.98 0.82 11.82
C THR A 65 -2.31 1.40 10.43
N ALA A 66 -2.97 0.61 9.59
CA ALA A 66 -3.51 1.09 8.32
C ALA A 66 -4.39 2.34 8.53
N GLN A 67 -5.26 2.33 9.54
CA GLN A 67 -6.13 3.46 9.88
C GLN A 67 -5.33 4.70 10.32
N ALA A 68 -4.32 4.54 11.17
CA ALA A 68 -3.48 5.65 11.62
C ALA A 68 -2.70 6.27 10.45
N PHE A 69 -2.20 5.44 9.54
CA PHE A 69 -1.45 5.91 8.38
C PHE A 69 -2.36 6.57 7.33
N PHE A 70 -3.58 6.06 7.17
CA PHE A 70 -4.63 6.68 6.34
C PHE A 70 -4.98 8.08 6.83
N THR A 71 -5.23 8.26 8.13
CA THR A 71 -5.64 9.55 8.71
C THR A 71 -4.47 10.51 8.93
N GLY A 72 -3.26 9.97 9.19
CA GLY A 72 -2.06 10.76 9.51
C GLY A 72 -1.25 11.22 8.29
N THR A 73 -1.62 10.79 7.07
CA THR A 73 -0.91 11.15 5.84
C THR A 73 -1.86 11.73 4.81
N GLN A 74 -1.29 12.34 3.74
CA GLN A 74 -2.09 12.94 2.68
C GLN A 74 -2.32 12.01 1.48
N TYR A 75 -1.93 10.73 1.54
CA TYR A 75 -2.03 9.83 0.38
C TYR A 75 -3.45 9.68 -0.15
N ALA A 76 -4.46 9.57 0.72
CA ALA A 76 -5.86 9.48 0.32
C ALA A 76 -6.36 10.79 -0.31
N ASN A 77 -6.03 11.95 0.26
CA ASN A 77 -6.40 13.25 -0.29
C ASN A 77 -5.74 13.50 -1.66
N LEU A 78 -4.47 13.10 -1.80
CA LEU A 78 -3.76 13.15 -3.08
C LEU A 78 -4.34 12.17 -4.09
N ALA A 79 -4.81 11.01 -3.63
CA ALA A 79 -5.49 10.04 -4.49
C ALA A 79 -6.80 10.60 -5.07
N ASP A 80 -7.55 11.40 -4.31
CA ASP A 80 -8.73 12.11 -4.83
C ASP A 80 -8.38 13.10 -5.94
N THR A 81 -7.23 13.75 -5.82
CA THR A 81 -6.75 14.73 -6.80
C THR A 81 -6.19 14.05 -8.05
N TYR A 82 -5.29 13.08 -7.86
CA TYR A 82 -4.51 12.47 -8.94
C TYR A 82 -5.08 11.15 -9.46
N LYS A 83 -6.18 10.66 -8.88
CA LYS A 83 -6.95 9.51 -9.36
C LYS A 83 -6.16 8.20 -9.40
N TYR A 84 -5.50 7.86 -8.30
CA TYR A 84 -4.87 6.56 -8.05
C TYR A 84 -5.49 5.83 -6.85
N ILE A 85 -5.26 4.55 -6.72
CA ILE A 85 -5.69 3.75 -5.57
C ILE A 85 -4.59 3.74 -4.52
N VAL A 86 -4.95 3.76 -3.23
CA VAL A 86 -3.98 3.55 -2.15
C VAL A 86 -4.31 2.25 -1.44
N ILE A 87 -3.34 1.36 -1.32
CA ILE A 87 -3.37 0.18 -0.46
C ILE A 87 -2.66 0.54 0.84
N TYR A 88 -3.31 0.30 1.96
CA TYR A 88 -2.78 0.48 3.31
C TYR A 88 -2.71 -0.89 3.99
N PRO A 89 -1.63 -1.66 3.82
CA PRO A 89 -1.47 -2.90 4.55
C PRO A 89 -1.43 -2.63 6.06
N ASN A 90 -1.87 -3.61 6.86
CA ASN A 90 -1.78 -3.54 8.32
C ASN A 90 -0.93 -4.68 8.84
N ALA A 91 0.20 -4.36 9.47
CA ALA A 91 1.11 -5.36 10.02
C ALA A 91 0.41 -6.26 11.05
N PRO A 92 0.66 -7.57 11.02
CA PRO A 92 -0.03 -8.52 11.89
C PRO A 92 0.56 -8.57 13.31
N ASP A 93 1.79 -8.13 13.49
CA ASP A 93 2.49 -8.14 14.77
C ASP A 93 1.82 -7.21 15.79
N SER A 94 1.77 -7.63 17.04
CA SER A 94 1.13 -6.87 18.14
C SER A 94 1.81 -5.53 18.41
N GLY A 95 3.11 -5.40 18.06
CA GLY A 95 3.87 -4.15 18.09
C GLY A 95 3.65 -3.28 16.85
N GLY A 96 2.91 -3.77 15.85
CA GLY A 96 2.65 -3.08 14.60
C GLY A 96 3.91 -2.88 13.73
N CYS A 97 4.98 -3.64 13.96
CA CYS A 97 6.16 -3.64 13.12
C CYS A 97 6.02 -4.68 12.00
N TRP A 98 6.68 -4.42 10.87
CA TRP A 98 6.74 -5.35 9.75
C TRP A 98 7.84 -6.39 9.95
N ASP A 99 7.58 -7.62 9.51
CA ASP A 99 8.65 -8.62 9.36
C ASP A 99 9.58 -8.22 8.22
N VAL A 100 10.78 -7.78 8.58
CA VAL A 100 11.82 -7.33 7.63
C VAL A 100 13.12 -8.12 7.82
N HIS A 101 13.07 -9.20 8.60
CA HIS A 101 14.27 -9.91 9.06
C HIS A 101 14.27 -11.41 8.71
N THR A 102 13.11 -12.05 8.59
CA THR A 102 13.06 -13.49 8.30
C THR A 102 13.42 -13.79 6.85
N THR A 103 14.03 -14.95 6.62
CA THR A 103 14.31 -15.43 5.26
C THR A 103 13.02 -15.51 4.42
N ALA A 104 11.90 -15.85 5.04
CA ALA A 104 10.62 -15.96 4.35
C ALA A 104 10.20 -14.61 3.72
N THR A 105 10.28 -13.51 4.47
CA THR A 105 9.89 -12.18 3.98
C THR A 105 10.91 -11.60 2.99
N LEU A 106 12.18 -11.96 3.14
CA LEU A 106 13.27 -11.50 2.28
C LEU A 106 13.36 -12.27 0.94
N THR A 107 12.69 -13.41 0.82
CA THR A 107 12.75 -14.25 -0.38
C THR A 107 11.51 -14.02 -1.27
N HIS A 108 11.72 -13.88 -2.59
CA HIS A 108 10.62 -13.79 -3.56
C HIS A 108 9.68 -15.00 -3.44
N ASN A 109 8.40 -14.75 -3.15
CA ASN A 109 7.38 -15.76 -2.87
C ASN A 109 7.71 -16.70 -1.69
N GLY A 110 8.66 -16.35 -0.83
CA GLY A 110 9.13 -17.20 0.30
C GLY A 110 8.19 -17.24 1.49
N GLY A 111 7.24 -16.34 1.59
CA GLY A 111 6.31 -16.23 2.71
C GLY A 111 6.42 -14.87 3.42
N GLY A 112 6.14 -14.82 4.72
CA GLY A 112 6.21 -13.60 5.52
C GLY A 112 5.22 -12.53 5.12
N ASP A 113 5.46 -11.29 5.57
CA ASP A 113 4.58 -10.15 5.28
C ASP A 113 4.69 -9.69 3.83
N SER A 114 5.86 -9.87 3.21
CA SER A 114 6.12 -9.37 1.86
C SER A 114 5.26 -10.05 0.79
N ILE A 115 5.03 -11.38 0.89
CA ILE A 115 4.16 -12.08 -0.06
C ILE A 115 2.70 -11.64 0.07
N ALA A 116 2.25 -11.35 1.28
CA ALA A 116 0.90 -10.85 1.50
C ALA A 116 0.71 -9.50 0.80
N ILE A 117 1.66 -8.57 0.97
CA ILE A 117 1.62 -7.25 0.31
C ILE A 117 1.70 -7.41 -1.22
N ALA A 118 2.59 -8.28 -1.72
CA ALA A 118 2.67 -8.56 -3.15
C ALA A 118 1.34 -9.10 -3.71
N ASN A 119 0.65 -9.97 -2.96
CA ASN A 119 -0.65 -10.49 -3.37
C ASN A 119 -1.78 -9.47 -3.30
N MET A 120 -1.73 -8.47 -2.40
CA MET A 120 -2.64 -7.33 -2.45
C MET A 120 -2.52 -6.56 -3.77
N VAL A 121 -1.30 -6.35 -4.24
CA VAL A 121 -1.03 -5.69 -5.52
C VAL A 121 -1.50 -6.56 -6.70
N ARG A 122 -1.17 -7.84 -6.70
CA ARG A 122 -1.63 -8.79 -7.74
C ARG A 122 -3.16 -8.84 -7.82
N PHE A 123 -3.82 -8.83 -6.66
CA PHE A 123 -5.28 -8.73 -6.58
C PHE A 123 -5.79 -7.40 -7.15
N ALA A 124 -5.16 -6.29 -6.82
CA ALA A 124 -5.55 -4.97 -7.35
C ALA A 124 -5.40 -4.91 -8.88
N ILE A 125 -4.34 -5.49 -9.44
CA ILE A 125 -4.14 -5.59 -10.89
C ILE A 125 -5.25 -6.44 -11.53
N SER A 126 -5.50 -7.64 -11.00
CA SER A 126 -6.45 -8.60 -11.60
C SER A 126 -7.91 -8.23 -11.40
N SER A 127 -8.26 -7.65 -10.23
CA SER A 127 -9.65 -7.45 -9.83
C SER A 127 -10.11 -6.00 -9.94
N TRP A 128 -9.20 -5.03 -9.84
CA TRP A 128 -9.53 -3.61 -9.91
C TRP A 128 -9.03 -2.94 -11.20
N GLY A 129 -8.32 -3.68 -12.07
CA GLY A 129 -7.80 -3.18 -13.34
C GLY A 129 -6.65 -2.17 -13.18
N VAL A 130 -5.88 -2.27 -12.10
CA VAL A 130 -4.68 -1.44 -11.90
C VAL A 130 -3.69 -1.67 -13.03
N ASP A 131 -3.06 -0.60 -13.51
CA ASP A 131 -1.98 -0.66 -14.47
C ASP A 131 -0.72 -1.25 -13.82
N ALA A 132 -0.33 -2.44 -14.25
CA ALA A 132 0.84 -3.15 -13.70
C ALA A 132 2.16 -2.39 -13.88
N SER A 133 2.25 -1.45 -14.82
CA SER A 133 3.43 -0.59 -14.99
C SER A 133 3.44 0.64 -14.09
N ARG A 134 2.38 0.86 -13.31
CA ARG A 134 2.21 2.02 -12.41
C ARG A 134 1.90 1.60 -10.99
N VAL A 135 2.72 0.71 -10.47
CA VAL A 135 2.66 0.19 -9.09
C VAL A 135 3.79 0.83 -8.29
N TYR A 136 3.43 1.59 -7.26
CA TYR A 136 4.37 2.34 -6.43
C TYR A 136 4.23 1.94 -4.97
N MET A 137 5.27 2.19 -4.18
CA MET A 137 5.27 1.89 -2.75
C MET A 137 5.95 2.98 -1.94
N THR A 138 5.53 3.12 -0.70
CA THR A 138 6.12 4.07 0.24
C THR A 138 5.91 3.57 1.67
N GLY A 139 6.75 4.04 2.58
CA GLY A 139 6.61 3.72 3.99
C GLY A 139 7.48 4.59 4.88
N LEU A 140 7.15 4.56 6.16
CA LEU A 140 7.86 5.29 7.21
C LEU A 140 8.42 4.30 8.24
N SER A 141 9.68 4.48 8.68
CA SER A 141 10.33 3.66 9.70
C SER A 141 10.29 2.16 9.34
N SER A 142 9.65 1.30 10.11
CA SER A 142 9.44 -0.11 9.76
C SER A 142 8.75 -0.29 8.39
N GLY A 143 7.80 0.57 8.02
CA GLY A 143 7.20 0.58 6.69
C GLY A 143 8.18 0.96 5.58
N ALA A 144 9.16 1.82 5.87
CA ALA A 144 10.24 2.14 4.93
C ALA A 144 11.19 0.94 4.77
N MET A 145 11.45 0.20 5.85
CA MET A 145 12.22 -1.04 5.80
C MET A 145 11.49 -2.07 4.94
N MET A 146 10.17 -2.23 5.10
CA MET A 146 9.34 -3.10 4.24
C MET A 146 9.31 -2.61 2.78
N THR A 147 9.35 -1.29 2.52
CA THR A 147 9.52 -0.74 1.17
C THR A 147 10.81 -1.26 0.53
N ASN A 148 11.92 -1.26 1.28
CA ASN A 148 13.20 -1.79 0.79
C ASN A 148 13.17 -3.31 0.60
N VAL A 149 12.47 -4.05 1.49
CA VAL A 149 12.23 -5.50 1.33
C VAL A 149 11.48 -5.78 0.03
N LEU A 150 10.41 -5.06 -0.24
CA LEU A 150 9.62 -5.23 -1.47
C LEU A 150 10.42 -4.84 -2.72
N ALA A 151 11.26 -3.81 -2.64
CA ALA A 151 12.14 -3.44 -3.75
C ALA A 151 13.16 -4.54 -4.09
N GLY A 152 13.67 -5.24 -3.07
CA GLY A 152 14.60 -6.35 -3.24
C GLY A 152 13.94 -7.66 -3.65
N ALA A 153 12.84 -8.03 -2.96
CA ALA A 153 12.19 -9.33 -3.16
C ALA A 153 11.20 -9.35 -4.35
N TYR A 154 10.63 -8.21 -4.75
CA TYR A 154 9.61 -8.10 -5.82
C TYR A 154 9.91 -6.98 -6.82
N PRO A 155 11.12 -6.93 -7.41
CA PRO A 155 11.47 -5.89 -8.38
C PRO A 155 10.64 -5.97 -9.68
N ASP A 156 10.04 -7.12 -9.95
CA ASP A 156 9.14 -7.38 -11.07
C ASP A 156 7.74 -6.74 -10.89
N LEU A 157 7.36 -6.44 -9.65
CA LEU A 157 6.01 -5.99 -9.32
C LEU A 157 5.95 -4.48 -9.06
N PHE A 158 6.99 -3.88 -8.51
CA PHE A 158 7.02 -2.49 -8.11
C PHE A 158 7.89 -1.64 -9.03
N THR A 159 7.29 -0.60 -9.61
CA THR A 159 7.98 0.31 -10.55
C THR A 159 8.94 1.26 -9.83
N ALA A 160 8.54 1.78 -8.67
CA ALA A 160 9.38 2.66 -7.85
C ALA A 160 8.85 2.75 -6.41
N GLY A 161 9.73 3.19 -5.50
CA GLY A 161 9.39 3.38 -4.09
C GLY A 161 10.10 4.57 -3.44
N SER A 162 9.53 5.03 -2.33
CA SER A 162 10.11 6.05 -1.45
C SER A 162 10.13 5.55 -0.01
N ALA A 163 11.31 5.35 0.56
CA ALA A 163 11.51 4.87 1.92
C ALA A 163 11.96 6.01 2.83
N PHE A 164 11.15 6.32 3.86
CA PHE A 164 11.42 7.41 4.80
C PHE A 164 11.87 6.85 6.15
N ALA A 165 13.14 7.12 6.53
CA ALA A 165 13.75 6.69 7.79
C ALA A 165 13.78 5.15 7.98
N GLY A 166 14.10 4.41 6.92
CA GLY A 166 14.32 2.97 6.91
C GLY A 166 15.80 2.61 6.85
N VAL A 167 16.08 1.30 6.84
CA VAL A 167 17.42 0.74 6.61
C VAL A 167 17.44 -0.08 5.31
N PRO A 168 18.61 -0.37 4.73
CA PRO A 168 18.70 -1.15 3.51
C PRO A 168 18.09 -2.55 3.62
N TYR A 169 17.72 -3.13 2.47
CA TYR A 169 17.29 -4.52 2.37
C TYR A 169 18.32 -5.46 3.02
N GLY A 170 17.84 -6.45 3.77
CA GLY A 170 18.68 -7.46 4.41
C GLY A 170 19.50 -6.98 5.61
N CYS A 171 19.53 -5.69 5.92
CA CYS A 171 20.28 -5.19 7.06
C CYS A 171 19.80 -5.75 8.40
N PHE A 172 18.51 -6.08 8.51
CA PHE A 172 17.93 -6.74 9.70
C PHE A 172 17.88 -8.27 9.57
N ALA A 173 18.38 -8.86 8.47
CA ALA A 173 18.31 -10.30 8.26
C ALA A 173 18.87 -11.08 9.47
N GLY A 174 18.09 -12.01 10.00
CA GLY A 174 18.46 -12.79 11.17
C GLY A 174 17.28 -13.33 11.97
N PRO A 175 17.53 -13.98 13.09
CA PRO A 175 16.48 -14.57 13.92
C PRO A 175 15.68 -13.54 14.71
N ASP A 176 16.26 -12.38 14.99
CA ASP A 176 15.67 -11.37 15.87
C ASP A 176 15.00 -10.26 15.07
N MET A 177 13.83 -9.82 15.56
CA MET A 177 13.08 -8.70 14.95
C MET A 177 13.85 -7.38 15.01
N TRP A 178 14.81 -7.22 15.90
CA TRP A 178 15.59 -6.01 16.09
C TRP A 178 17.09 -6.24 15.91
N ASN A 179 17.74 -5.43 15.08
CA ASN A 179 19.18 -5.42 14.89
C ASN A 179 19.76 -4.04 15.25
N THR A 180 20.32 -3.93 16.46
CA THR A 180 20.87 -2.66 16.96
C THR A 180 22.03 -2.17 16.10
N ALA A 181 22.92 -3.05 15.65
CA ALA A 181 24.06 -2.64 14.83
C ALA A 181 23.63 -2.03 13.50
N CYS A 182 22.61 -2.59 12.87
CA CYS A 182 22.00 -1.99 11.67
C CYS A 182 21.30 -0.64 12.00
N ALA A 183 20.46 -0.63 13.03
CA ALA A 183 19.66 0.54 13.38
C ALA A 183 20.52 1.76 13.78
N THR A 184 21.73 1.53 14.32
CA THR A 184 22.67 2.58 14.72
C THR A 184 23.75 2.89 13.68
N GLY A 185 23.64 2.30 12.47
CA GLY A 185 24.57 2.56 11.37
C GLY A 185 25.96 1.92 11.55
N GLN A 186 26.07 0.89 12.39
CA GLN A 186 27.34 0.18 12.60
C GLN A 186 27.61 -0.86 11.52
N ILE A 187 26.59 -1.28 10.76
CA ILE A 187 26.74 -2.16 9.59
C ILE A 187 26.94 -1.26 8.37
N THR A 188 28.14 -1.31 7.81
CA THR A 188 28.50 -0.60 6.59
C THR A 188 28.86 -1.58 5.50
N MET A 189 28.32 -1.40 4.30
CA MET A 189 28.59 -2.19 3.11
C MET A 189 28.76 -1.27 1.92
N THR A 190 29.52 -1.72 0.95
CA THR A 190 29.57 -1.03 -0.37
C THR A 190 28.23 -1.14 -1.09
N PRO A 191 27.92 -0.28 -2.05
CA PRO A 191 26.72 -0.40 -2.87
C PRO A 191 26.59 -1.79 -3.52
N GLN A 192 27.69 -2.38 -3.95
CA GLN A 192 27.73 -3.71 -4.57
C GLN A 192 27.33 -4.82 -3.58
N GLU A 193 27.81 -4.74 -2.34
CA GLU A 193 27.46 -5.72 -1.28
C GLU A 193 25.99 -5.61 -0.92
N TRP A 194 25.41 -4.38 -0.82
CA TRP A 194 23.98 -4.20 -0.61
C TRP A 194 23.16 -4.80 -1.77
N VAL A 195 23.57 -4.58 -3.03
CA VAL A 195 22.90 -5.20 -4.19
C VAL A 195 23.03 -6.71 -4.16
N SER A 196 24.20 -7.26 -3.83
CA SER A 196 24.41 -8.71 -3.76
C SER A 196 23.55 -9.36 -2.68
N SER A 197 23.23 -8.66 -1.58
CA SER A 197 22.32 -9.17 -0.56
C SER A 197 20.88 -9.37 -1.06
N THR A 198 20.47 -8.67 -2.14
CA THR A 198 19.16 -8.84 -2.78
C THR A 198 19.11 -10.03 -3.74
N THR A 199 20.25 -10.52 -4.22
CA THR A 199 20.32 -11.63 -5.18
C THR A 199 20.34 -13.03 -4.53
N LEU A 200 20.26 -13.09 -3.20
CA LEU A 200 20.17 -14.35 -2.44
C LEU A 200 18.70 -14.81 -2.24
N SER A 201 17.76 -14.13 -2.88
CA SER A 201 16.32 -14.40 -2.83
C SER A 201 15.79 -15.10 -4.08
#